data_715465851d00d26babdabd7a6cc38ee5
#
_entry.id   715465851d00d26babdabd7a6cc38ee5
#
_cell.length_a   1.000
_cell.length_b   1.000
_cell.length_c   1.000
_cell.angle_alpha   90.00
_cell.angle_beta   90.00
_cell.angle_gamma   90.00
#
_symmetry.space_group_name_H-M   'P 1'
#
loop_
_entity.id
_entity.type
_entity.pdbx_description
1 polymer ?
#
loop_
_entity_poly.entity_id
_entity_poly.type
_entity_poly.pdbx_seq_one_letter_code
_entity_poly.pdbx_strand_id
1 'polypeptide(L)'
;DMFMVPEKWKDLYRNTLRQVKSGEISMARLDDAVRRILIVKQRMGMFESREPNKSKFSEVGTKKNRDLARQSVRESLVLIKNNDEVLPIKRDAKILVVGADADSLKIQSGGWTLDWQGTTNRNSDFPGSISFLQAVEEITEEGNVTFVENLSQIRGDYDVAIVAYGEPPYAEYAGDRRDLNFAGTKHLTHLKLLKEANIPTVSLFFTGRPLWMTKEINLSDAFMVAWLPGTESRGMTDVMFTAEDGKVNYDVKGRLPFSWPKTPYQANLNYFDPASDPLFSFGYGLDYENPSNLSQFDEDISISTANSTLELMRGSFRENYLGFIQEGNAPQIQISSTALNTENNYVVVDYIDTEKQDDTLNIIFNKSNNQNSFFILSTEILNLLPFSDGYINFKARVNSLNAETKFLMSCGLGCYPIVDLTEFLQPSDSFI
;
A
#
# COMPACT_ATOMS: atom_id res chain seq x y z
N ASP A 1 -22.57 -14.92 -8.78
CA ASP A 1 -22.84 -16.36 -8.82
C ASP A 1 -22.33 -17.05 -7.56
N MET A 2 -21.19 -16.61 -7.02
CA MET A 2 -20.59 -17.14 -5.79
C MET A 2 -20.26 -15.97 -4.86
N PHE A 3 -20.61 -16.11 -3.60
CA PHE A 3 -20.39 -15.07 -2.57
C PHE A 3 -19.27 -15.52 -1.62
N MET A 4 -18.46 -14.56 -1.21
CA MET A 4 -17.54 -14.72 -0.10
C MET A 4 -18.16 -14.06 1.15
N VAL A 5 -18.58 -14.86 2.13
CA VAL A 5 -19.26 -14.36 3.32
C VAL A 5 -18.61 -14.99 4.55
N PRO A 6 -17.61 -14.31 5.14
CA PRO A 6 -16.84 -14.85 6.27
C PRO A 6 -17.67 -14.98 7.54
N GLU A 7 -18.67 -14.08 7.72
CA GLU A 7 -19.54 -14.09 8.90
C GLU A 7 -21.01 -14.31 8.46
N LYS A 8 -21.98 -13.88 9.03
CA LYS A 8 -23.44 -13.84 8.74
C LYS A 8 -23.96 -14.62 7.50
N TRP A 9 -23.27 -15.71 7.10
CA TRP A 9 -23.61 -16.49 5.91
C TRP A 9 -25.00 -17.13 6.01
N LYS A 10 -25.49 -17.39 7.23
CA LYS A 10 -26.84 -17.92 7.45
C LYS A 10 -27.93 -16.91 7.08
N ASP A 11 -27.65 -15.64 7.33
CA ASP A 11 -28.59 -14.57 7.01
C ASP A 11 -28.61 -14.32 5.49
N LEU A 12 -27.46 -14.35 4.82
CA LEU A 12 -27.40 -14.33 3.35
C LEU A 12 -28.24 -15.48 2.77
N TYR A 13 -28.05 -16.71 3.26
CA TYR A 13 -28.81 -17.87 2.81
C TYR A 13 -30.32 -17.68 2.97
N ARG A 14 -30.78 -17.25 4.16
CA ARG A 14 -32.19 -17.03 4.45
C ARG A 14 -32.78 -15.92 3.58
N ASN A 15 -32.06 -14.81 3.42
CA ASN A 15 -32.50 -13.69 2.60
C ASN A 15 -32.59 -14.08 1.12
N THR A 16 -31.56 -14.74 0.59
CA THR A 16 -31.58 -15.22 -0.81
C THR A 16 -32.74 -16.20 -1.04
N LEU A 17 -32.94 -17.12 -0.11
CA LEU A 17 -34.07 -18.08 -0.21
C LEU A 17 -35.43 -17.36 -0.21
N ARG A 18 -35.62 -16.32 0.62
CA ARG A 18 -36.81 -15.50 0.66
C ARG A 18 -36.99 -14.74 -0.66
N GLN A 19 -35.94 -14.12 -1.20
CA GLN A 19 -35.98 -13.36 -2.44
C GLN A 19 -36.28 -14.24 -3.66
N VAL A 20 -35.80 -15.47 -3.70
CA VAL A 20 -36.17 -16.44 -4.74
C VAL A 20 -37.65 -16.84 -4.61
N LYS A 21 -38.12 -17.12 -3.38
CA LYS A 21 -39.51 -17.48 -3.14
C LYS A 21 -40.52 -16.36 -3.46
N SER A 22 -40.11 -15.11 -3.26
CA SER A 22 -40.94 -13.95 -3.59
C SER A 22 -40.87 -13.56 -5.07
N GLY A 23 -40.00 -14.18 -5.86
CA GLY A 23 -39.79 -13.84 -7.27
C GLY A 23 -38.92 -12.61 -7.50
N GLU A 24 -38.37 -12.01 -6.45
CA GLU A 24 -37.41 -10.90 -6.54
C GLU A 24 -36.10 -11.34 -7.24
N ILE A 25 -35.66 -12.57 -6.96
CA ILE A 25 -34.63 -13.25 -7.74
C ILE A 25 -35.32 -14.33 -8.58
N SER A 26 -35.22 -14.24 -9.89
CA SER A 26 -35.85 -15.24 -10.78
C SER A 26 -35.13 -16.59 -10.71
N MET A 27 -35.91 -17.68 -10.90
CA MET A 27 -35.31 -19.02 -11.01
C MET A 27 -34.32 -19.11 -12.16
N ALA A 28 -34.55 -18.44 -13.27
CA ALA A 28 -33.63 -18.41 -14.40
C ALA A 28 -32.24 -17.83 -14.00
N ARG A 29 -32.21 -16.78 -13.14
CA ARG A 29 -30.97 -16.22 -12.63
C ARG A 29 -30.26 -17.20 -11.66
N LEU A 30 -31.03 -17.84 -10.81
CA LEU A 30 -30.48 -18.84 -9.89
C LEU A 30 -29.88 -20.04 -10.64
N ASP A 31 -30.61 -20.56 -11.63
CA ASP A 31 -30.15 -21.68 -12.46
C ASP A 31 -28.92 -21.33 -13.26
N ASP A 32 -28.80 -20.10 -13.79
CA ASP A 32 -27.60 -19.64 -14.48
C ASP A 32 -26.38 -19.60 -13.51
N ALA A 33 -26.54 -19.09 -12.30
CA ALA A 33 -25.48 -19.07 -11.28
C ALA A 33 -25.01 -20.49 -10.94
N VAL A 34 -25.95 -21.38 -10.64
CA VAL A 34 -25.69 -22.79 -10.31
C VAL A 34 -24.98 -23.50 -11.49
N ARG A 35 -25.49 -23.31 -12.70
CA ARG A 35 -24.91 -23.90 -13.92
C ARG A 35 -23.44 -23.47 -14.09
N ARG A 36 -23.11 -22.19 -13.91
CA ARG A 36 -21.74 -21.69 -13.99
C ARG A 36 -20.83 -22.37 -12.98
N ILE A 37 -21.24 -22.49 -11.74
CA ILE A 37 -20.50 -23.15 -10.67
C ILE A 37 -20.30 -24.64 -11.01
N LEU A 38 -21.34 -25.34 -11.44
CA LEU A 38 -21.26 -26.75 -11.77
C LEU A 38 -20.36 -27.02 -12.98
N ILE A 39 -20.35 -26.17 -13.99
CA ILE A 39 -19.43 -26.28 -15.16
C ILE A 39 -17.97 -26.22 -14.68
N VAL A 40 -17.64 -25.30 -13.79
CA VAL A 40 -16.26 -25.20 -13.25
C VAL A 40 -15.92 -26.47 -12.48
N LYS A 41 -16.80 -26.95 -11.60
CA LYS A 41 -16.60 -28.18 -10.83
C LYS A 41 -16.41 -29.40 -11.73
N GLN A 42 -17.19 -29.51 -12.80
CA GLN A 42 -17.07 -30.58 -13.78
C GLN A 42 -15.71 -30.53 -14.51
N ARG A 43 -15.31 -29.33 -14.96
CA ARG A 43 -14.00 -29.14 -15.63
C ARG A 43 -12.82 -29.46 -14.72
N MET A 44 -12.98 -29.30 -13.42
CA MET A 44 -11.99 -29.65 -12.42
C MET A 44 -12.00 -31.15 -12.06
N GLY A 45 -12.91 -31.95 -12.60
CA GLY A 45 -13.04 -33.39 -12.29
C GLY A 45 -13.59 -33.67 -10.88
N MET A 46 -14.28 -32.70 -10.26
CA MET A 46 -14.75 -32.84 -8.88
C MET A 46 -15.93 -33.80 -8.71
N PHE A 47 -16.58 -34.21 -9.82
CA PHE A 47 -17.63 -35.23 -9.80
C PHE A 47 -17.07 -36.64 -9.93
N GLU A 48 -15.90 -36.78 -10.53
CA GLU A 48 -15.19 -38.05 -10.69
C GLU A 48 -14.36 -38.39 -9.45
N SER A 49 -13.72 -37.36 -8.84
CA SER A 49 -12.92 -37.53 -7.64
C SER A 49 -13.01 -36.31 -6.72
N ARG A 50 -13.17 -36.58 -5.41
CA ARG A 50 -13.06 -35.55 -4.37
C ARG A 50 -11.63 -35.40 -3.84
N GLU A 51 -10.76 -36.33 -4.17
CA GLU A 51 -9.37 -36.29 -3.73
C GLU A 51 -8.57 -35.31 -4.61
N PRO A 52 -7.70 -34.51 -4.01
CA PRO A 52 -6.81 -33.65 -4.76
C PRO A 52 -5.90 -34.49 -5.65
N ASN A 53 -5.65 -34.01 -6.86
CA ASN A 53 -4.69 -34.65 -7.75
C ASN A 53 -3.26 -34.44 -7.24
N LYS A 54 -2.73 -35.44 -6.54
CA LYS A 54 -1.38 -35.40 -5.95
C LYS A 54 -0.27 -35.71 -6.96
N SER A 55 -0.59 -36.11 -8.19
CA SER A 55 0.40 -36.49 -9.20
C SER A 55 1.34 -35.37 -9.60
N LYS A 56 0.94 -34.11 -9.40
CA LYS A 56 1.71 -32.92 -9.74
C LYS A 56 2.41 -32.27 -8.55
N PHE A 57 2.32 -32.79 -7.36
CA PHE A 57 2.98 -32.20 -6.17
C PHE A 57 4.50 -32.21 -6.30
N SER A 58 5.06 -33.18 -7.02
CA SER A 58 6.50 -33.23 -7.32
C SER A 58 6.97 -32.12 -8.29
N GLU A 59 6.04 -31.41 -8.94
CA GLU A 59 6.37 -30.28 -9.81
C GLU A 59 6.54 -28.98 -9.02
N VAL A 60 6.03 -28.91 -7.78
CA VAL A 60 6.17 -27.71 -6.93
C VAL A 60 7.63 -27.57 -6.49
N GLY A 61 8.21 -26.41 -6.70
CA GLY A 61 9.59 -26.11 -6.31
C GLY A 61 10.67 -26.85 -7.09
N THR A 62 10.33 -27.45 -8.25
CA THR A 62 11.33 -28.03 -9.14
C THR A 62 12.33 -26.98 -9.63
N LYS A 63 13.53 -27.40 -10.02
CA LYS A 63 14.54 -26.50 -10.59
C LYS A 63 13.96 -25.64 -11.72
N LYS A 64 13.20 -26.24 -12.63
CA LYS A 64 12.54 -25.52 -13.73
C LYS A 64 11.65 -24.38 -13.25
N ASN A 65 10.83 -24.62 -12.21
CA ASN A 65 9.90 -23.62 -11.68
C ASN A 65 10.65 -22.55 -10.90
N ARG A 66 11.69 -22.93 -10.16
CA ARG A 66 12.57 -21.98 -9.46
C ARG A 66 13.38 -21.11 -10.44
N ASP A 67 13.89 -21.69 -11.52
CA ASP A 67 14.58 -20.94 -12.58
C ASP A 67 13.64 -19.90 -13.21
N LEU A 68 12.37 -20.23 -13.43
CA LEU A 68 11.36 -19.29 -13.93
C LEU A 68 11.07 -18.19 -12.91
N ALA A 69 10.92 -18.52 -11.62
CA ALA A 69 10.73 -17.55 -10.55
C ALA A 69 11.95 -16.61 -10.44
N ARG A 70 13.17 -17.15 -10.50
CA ARG A 70 14.41 -16.34 -10.54
C ARG A 70 14.46 -15.41 -11.75
N GLN A 71 14.02 -15.87 -12.91
CA GLN A 71 13.89 -15.02 -14.11
C GLN A 71 12.86 -13.90 -13.86
N SER A 72 11.71 -14.20 -13.26
CA SER A 72 10.69 -13.20 -12.95
C SER A 72 11.24 -12.13 -12.01
N VAL A 73 12.06 -12.49 -11.01
CA VAL A 73 12.74 -11.53 -10.14
C VAL A 73 13.66 -10.62 -10.97
N ARG A 74 14.55 -11.19 -11.80
CA ARG A 74 15.44 -10.38 -12.65
C ARG A 74 14.71 -9.37 -13.50
N GLU A 75 13.58 -9.77 -14.08
CA GLU A 75 12.81 -8.94 -15.01
C GLU A 75 11.89 -7.94 -14.32
N SER A 76 11.66 -8.07 -13.01
CA SER A 76 10.81 -7.16 -12.22
C SER A 76 11.57 -6.04 -11.51
N LEU A 77 12.87 -6.18 -11.27
CA LEU A 77 13.67 -5.16 -10.59
C LEU A 77 13.65 -3.85 -11.37
N VAL A 78 13.44 -2.73 -10.68
CA VAL A 78 13.43 -1.41 -11.30
C VAL A 78 14.57 -0.56 -10.76
N LEU A 79 15.46 -0.13 -11.63
CA LEU A 79 16.55 0.78 -11.30
C LEU A 79 16.06 2.22 -11.44
N ILE A 80 15.92 2.90 -10.31
CA ILE A 80 15.44 4.29 -10.26
C ILE A 80 16.59 5.27 -10.46
N LYS A 81 17.75 4.98 -9.87
CA LYS A 81 18.94 5.83 -9.89
C LYS A 81 20.19 4.96 -9.96
N ASN A 82 21.20 5.40 -10.71
CA ASN A 82 22.52 4.77 -10.78
C ASN A 82 23.58 5.79 -11.14
N ASN A 83 23.82 6.74 -10.25
CA ASN A 83 24.84 7.77 -10.45
C ASN A 83 26.22 7.15 -10.39
N ASP A 84 27.11 7.67 -11.21
CA ASP A 84 28.50 7.21 -11.29
C ASP A 84 28.67 5.69 -11.53
N GLU A 85 27.65 5.07 -12.12
CA GLU A 85 27.64 3.65 -12.49
C GLU A 85 28.03 2.71 -11.32
N VAL A 86 27.51 2.97 -10.10
CA VAL A 86 27.78 2.14 -8.91
C VAL A 86 27.30 0.71 -9.09
N LEU A 87 26.23 0.50 -9.86
CA LEU A 87 25.75 -0.81 -10.29
C LEU A 87 26.15 -1.04 -11.77
N PRO A 88 26.51 -2.27 -12.17
CA PRO A 88 26.61 -3.48 -11.35
C PRO A 88 27.89 -3.54 -10.53
N ILE A 89 27.80 -4.14 -9.34
CA ILE A 89 28.91 -4.32 -8.39
C ILE A 89 29.84 -5.43 -8.89
N LYS A 90 31.15 -5.23 -8.77
CA LYS A 90 32.13 -6.27 -9.07
C LYS A 90 32.11 -7.36 -7.99
N ARG A 91 32.32 -8.62 -8.37
CA ARG A 91 32.29 -9.76 -7.43
C ARG A 91 33.44 -9.77 -6.42
N ASP A 92 34.56 -9.14 -6.75
CA ASP A 92 35.75 -8.98 -5.90
C ASP A 92 35.70 -7.77 -4.99
N ALA A 93 34.65 -6.95 -5.07
CA ALA A 93 34.47 -5.77 -4.25
C ALA A 93 34.28 -6.12 -2.76
N LYS A 94 34.80 -5.25 -1.88
CA LYS A 94 34.52 -5.29 -0.43
C LYS A 94 33.20 -4.61 -0.14
N ILE A 95 32.23 -5.37 0.32
CA ILE A 95 30.86 -4.95 0.44
C ILE A 95 30.43 -4.85 1.89
N LEU A 96 29.83 -3.72 2.25
CA LEU A 96 29.11 -3.55 3.51
C LEU A 96 27.61 -3.70 3.28
N VAL A 97 27.01 -4.79 3.73
CA VAL A 97 25.54 -4.99 3.71
C VAL A 97 24.97 -4.50 5.03
N VAL A 98 24.01 -3.58 4.96
CA VAL A 98 23.40 -2.91 6.11
C VAL A 98 21.89 -3.11 6.13
N GLY A 99 21.37 -3.39 7.32
CA GLY A 99 19.94 -3.51 7.57
C GLY A 99 19.46 -4.96 7.76
N ALA A 100 18.65 -5.18 8.79
CA ALA A 100 18.12 -6.50 9.14
C ALA A 100 17.29 -7.12 7.99
N ASP A 101 16.69 -6.30 7.13
CA ASP A 101 15.85 -6.75 6.02
C ASP A 101 16.66 -7.45 4.92
N ALA A 102 18.00 -7.31 4.91
CA ALA A 102 18.88 -8.07 4.02
C ALA A 102 18.80 -9.58 4.27
N ASP A 103 18.58 -10.00 5.53
CA ASP A 103 18.43 -11.41 5.91
C ASP A 103 17.00 -11.76 6.31
N SER A 104 16.00 -11.31 5.55
CA SER A 104 14.60 -11.51 5.90
C SER A 104 13.75 -11.99 4.72
N LEU A 105 13.50 -13.29 4.63
CA LEU A 105 12.60 -13.86 3.63
C LEU A 105 11.15 -13.40 3.81
N LYS A 106 10.72 -13.07 5.01
CA LYS A 106 9.37 -12.53 5.23
C LYS A 106 9.19 -11.14 4.60
N ILE A 107 10.18 -10.26 4.70
CA ILE A 107 10.15 -8.93 4.05
C ILE A 107 10.14 -9.09 2.53
N GLN A 108 10.97 -9.99 2.00
CA GLN A 108 11.03 -10.29 0.57
C GLN A 108 9.76 -10.92 0.02
N SER A 109 8.98 -11.60 0.85
CA SER A 109 7.78 -12.34 0.41
C SER A 109 6.48 -11.57 0.58
N GLY A 110 6.38 -10.70 1.59
CA GLY A 110 5.18 -9.90 1.85
C GLY A 110 4.01 -10.66 2.44
N GLY A 111 2.85 -10.03 2.49
CA GLY A 111 1.60 -10.62 2.95
C GLY A 111 1.04 -11.68 2.00
N TRP A 112 0.04 -12.43 2.47
CA TRP A 112 -0.53 -13.59 1.78
C TRP A 112 0.48 -14.68 1.45
N THR A 113 1.60 -14.68 2.13
CA THR A 113 2.63 -15.72 2.04
C THR A 113 2.67 -16.50 3.34
N LEU A 114 2.29 -17.79 3.31
CA LEU A 114 2.11 -18.74 4.40
C LEU A 114 1.01 -18.34 5.39
N ASP A 115 0.99 -17.11 5.88
CA ASP A 115 -0.12 -16.56 6.68
C ASP A 115 -0.69 -15.28 6.03
N TRP A 116 -1.82 -14.80 6.54
CA TRP A 116 -2.54 -13.68 5.96
C TRP A 116 -1.68 -12.39 5.93
N GLN A 117 -1.19 -11.95 7.08
CA GLN A 117 -0.39 -10.72 7.13
C GLN A 117 1.09 -10.94 6.77
N GLY A 118 1.58 -12.18 6.80
CA GLY A 118 2.99 -12.52 6.53
C GLY A 118 3.97 -12.15 7.65
N THR A 119 3.48 -11.57 8.76
CA THR A 119 4.33 -11.00 9.81
C THR A 119 4.96 -12.05 10.73
N THR A 120 4.38 -13.23 10.84
CA THR A 120 4.86 -14.30 11.74
C THR A 120 5.88 -15.21 11.09
N ASN A 121 6.11 -15.11 9.78
CA ASN A 121 7.02 -15.93 9.02
C ASN A 121 8.48 -15.74 9.46
N ARG A 122 9.25 -16.82 9.39
CA ARG A 122 10.69 -16.88 9.67
C ARG A 122 11.42 -17.44 8.45
N ASN A 123 12.71 -17.19 8.33
CA ASN A 123 13.51 -17.77 7.23
C ASN A 123 13.41 -19.30 7.16
N SER A 124 13.29 -19.98 8.32
CA SER A 124 13.11 -21.44 8.41
C SER A 124 11.81 -21.96 7.76
N ASP A 125 10.81 -21.12 7.57
CA ASP A 125 9.52 -21.49 6.98
C ASP A 125 9.56 -21.57 5.46
N PHE A 126 10.72 -21.20 4.85
CA PHE A 126 10.97 -21.18 3.41
C PHE A 126 12.07 -22.19 3.02
N PRO A 127 11.84 -23.49 3.08
CA PRO A 127 12.88 -24.48 2.86
C PRO A 127 13.46 -24.40 1.43
N GLY A 128 14.79 -24.40 1.34
CA GLY A 128 15.52 -24.31 0.08
C GLY A 128 15.59 -22.92 -0.52
N SER A 129 15.12 -21.89 0.19
CA SER A 129 15.27 -20.48 -0.17
C SER A 129 16.45 -19.87 0.56
N ILE A 130 16.95 -18.77 0.03
CA ILE A 130 18.00 -17.98 0.66
C ILE A 130 17.58 -16.51 0.72
N SER A 131 18.08 -15.81 1.74
CA SER A 131 17.90 -14.36 1.85
C SER A 131 18.78 -13.59 0.86
N PHE A 132 18.55 -12.29 0.73
CA PHE A 132 19.40 -11.43 -0.09
C PHE A 132 20.85 -11.44 0.41
N LEU A 133 21.07 -11.37 1.72
CA LEU A 133 22.39 -11.45 2.32
C LEU A 133 23.12 -12.73 1.88
N GLN A 134 22.47 -13.88 2.02
CA GLN A 134 23.03 -15.16 1.60
C GLN A 134 23.34 -15.20 0.09
N ALA A 135 22.47 -14.58 -0.74
CA ALA A 135 22.70 -14.50 -2.17
C ALA A 135 23.89 -13.60 -2.54
N VAL A 136 24.16 -12.54 -1.76
CA VAL A 136 25.36 -11.71 -1.90
C VAL A 136 26.62 -12.49 -1.50
N GLU A 137 26.57 -13.20 -0.37
CA GLU A 137 27.67 -14.05 0.09
C GLU A 137 28.03 -15.17 -0.91
N GLU A 138 27.02 -15.71 -1.61
CA GLU A 138 27.24 -16.76 -2.63
C GLU A 138 27.93 -16.23 -3.91
N ILE A 139 27.68 -14.96 -4.29
CA ILE A 139 28.16 -14.43 -5.57
C ILE A 139 29.49 -13.71 -5.46
N THR A 140 29.88 -13.33 -4.25
CA THR A 140 31.13 -12.60 -3.97
C THR A 140 32.24 -13.53 -3.51
N GLU A 141 33.49 -13.05 -3.50
CA GLU A 141 34.61 -13.78 -2.92
C GLU A 141 34.47 -13.92 -1.41
N GLU A 142 34.88 -15.05 -0.89
CA GLU A 142 34.82 -15.33 0.57
C GLU A 142 35.55 -14.26 1.39
N GLY A 143 34.87 -13.73 2.40
CA GLY A 143 35.39 -12.69 3.29
C GLY A 143 35.23 -11.26 2.81
N ASN A 144 34.72 -11.03 1.62
CA ASN A 144 34.48 -9.68 1.09
C ASN A 144 33.17 -9.05 1.56
N VAL A 145 32.27 -9.80 2.21
CA VAL A 145 31.00 -9.29 2.73
C VAL A 145 31.09 -9.06 4.24
N THR A 146 30.75 -7.85 4.65
CA THR A 146 30.52 -7.52 6.05
C THR A 146 29.05 -7.18 6.23
N PHE A 147 28.36 -7.87 7.14
CA PHE A 147 26.96 -7.61 7.43
C PHE A 147 26.78 -6.90 8.77
N VAL A 148 25.95 -5.86 8.80
CA VAL A 148 25.59 -5.11 10.01
C VAL A 148 24.10 -4.78 10.01
N GLU A 149 23.34 -5.31 10.96
CA GLU A 149 21.90 -4.99 11.07
C GLU A 149 21.65 -3.52 11.39
N ASN A 150 22.46 -2.92 12.27
CA ASN A 150 22.31 -1.53 12.72
C ASN A 150 23.67 -0.83 12.68
N LEU A 151 23.88 -0.03 11.65
CA LEU A 151 25.13 0.71 11.48
C LEU A 151 25.16 1.91 12.44
N SER A 152 26.10 1.92 13.37
CA SER A 152 26.35 3.04 14.28
C SER A 152 27.69 3.73 14.02
N GLN A 153 28.64 3.02 13.42
CA GLN A 153 29.94 3.51 13.02
C GLN A 153 30.48 2.63 11.88
N ILE A 154 31.29 3.22 11.02
CA ILE A 154 31.94 2.51 9.93
C ILE A 154 33.30 2.02 10.42
N ARG A 155 33.61 0.75 10.21
CA ARG A 155 34.86 0.11 10.55
C ARG A 155 35.37 -0.68 9.36
N GLY A 156 36.47 -0.28 8.82
CA GLY A 156 37.10 -0.88 7.63
C GLY A 156 36.86 -0.04 6.37
N ASP A 157 37.48 -0.51 5.30
CA ASP A 157 37.38 0.09 3.98
C ASP A 157 36.46 -0.76 3.11
N TYR A 158 35.49 -0.13 2.48
CA TYR A 158 34.50 -0.77 1.60
C TYR A 158 34.46 -0.07 0.26
N ASP A 159 34.36 -0.84 -0.79
CA ASP A 159 34.20 -0.32 -2.14
C ASP A 159 32.77 0.14 -2.40
N VAL A 160 31.79 -0.51 -1.75
CA VAL A 160 30.37 -0.20 -1.87
C VAL A 160 29.60 -0.67 -0.62
N ALA A 161 28.54 0.05 -0.29
CA ALA A 161 27.56 -0.38 0.71
C ALA A 161 26.19 -0.67 0.05
N ILE A 162 25.53 -1.71 0.52
CA ILE A 162 24.13 -2.01 0.15
C ILE A 162 23.28 -1.86 1.41
N VAL A 163 22.37 -0.90 1.41
CA VAL A 163 21.40 -0.71 2.50
C VAL A 163 20.08 -1.33 2.08
N ALA A 164 19.73 -2.45 2.73
CA ALA A 164 18.51 -3.19 2.45
C ALA A 164 17.45 -2.87 3.50
N TYR A 165 16.29 -2.40 3.04
CA TYR A 165 15.16 -2.02 3.88
C TYR A 165 13.84 -2.12 3.12
N GLY A 166 12.75 -2.26 3.85
CA GLY A 166 11.45 -2.40 3.22
C GLY A 166 10.27 -2.19 4.15
N GLU A 167 9.08 -2.34 3.61
CA GLU A 167 7.85 -2.37 4.40
C GLU A 167 7.77 -3.71 5.15
N PRO A 168 7.30 -3.73 6.42
CA PRO A 168 6.89 -4.98 7.03
C PRO A 168 5.80 -5.63 6.17
N PRO A 169 5.69 -6.97 6.15
CA PRO A 169 4.63 -7.64 5.42
C PRO A 169 3.25 -7.15 5.85
N TYR A 170 2.34 -7.04 4.91
CA TYR A 170 0.96 -6.63 5.16
C TYR A 170 0.00 -7.25 4.15
N ALA A 171 -1.24 -7.37 4.56
CA ALA A 171 -2.42 -7.62 3.75
C ALA A 171 -3.47 -6.55 4.07
N GLU A 172 -4.75 -6.84 3.81
CA GLU A 172 -5.87 -5.95 4.10
C GLU A 172 -5.84 -5.50 5.57
N TYR A 173 -6.30 -4.31 5.85
CA TYR A 173 -6.31 -3.59 7.13
C TYR A 173 -4.91 -3.12 7.56
N ALA A 174 -3.95 -4.02 7.80
CA ALA A 174 -2.59 -3.64 8.18
C ALA A 174 -1.84 -2.89 7.07
N GLY A 175 -2.19 -3.19 5.81
CA GLY A 175 -1.64 -2.53 4.64
C GLY A 175 -2.34 -1.24 4.25
N ASP A 176 -3.49 -0.93 4.88
CA ASP A 176 -4.25 0.27 4.55
C ASP A 176 -3.48 1.50 5.00
N ARG A 177 -3.21 2.38 4.06
CA ARG A 177 -2.43 3.59 4.32
C ARG A 177 -3.19 4.82 3.90
N ARG A 178 -2.98 5.85 4.65
CA ARG A 178 -3.58 7.16 4.44
C ARG A 178 -2.64 8.11 3.70
N ASP A 179 -1.34 7.84 3.74
CA ASP A 179 -0.33 8.54 2.95
C ASP A 179 0.67 7.56 2.34
N LEU A 180 1.56 8.08 1.52
CA LEU A 180 2.61 7.32 0.86
C LEU A 180 3.98 7.52 1.53
N ASN A 181 4.04 7.98 2.77
CA ASN A 181 5.29 8.05 3.52
C ASN A 181 5.83 6.64 3.81
N PHE A 182 7.11 6.43 3.61
CA PHE A 182 7.77 5.25 4.13
C PHE A 182 7.98 5.40 5.64
N ALA A 183 7.47 4.45 6.42
CA ALA A 183 7.58 4.48 7.86
C ALA A 183 8.96 4.04 8.34
N GLY A 184 9.49 4.74 9.34
CA GLY A 184 10.78 4.43 9.95
C GLY A 184 11.90 5.37 9.49
N THR A 185 12.97 5.44 10.29
CA THR A 185 14.08 6.38 10.06
C THR A 185 15.46 5.74 10.18
N LYS A 186 15.53 4.47 10.58
CA LYS A 186 16.81 3.77 10.81
C LYS A 186 17.67 3.74 9.54
N HIS A 187 17.08 3.40 8.41
CA HIS A 187 17.75 3.36 7.11
C HIS A 187 18.31 4.73 6.72
N LEU A 188 17.59 5.83 7.01
CA LEU A 188 18.08 7.19 6.75
C LEU A 188 19.34 7.50 7.58
N THR A 189 19.40 7.02 8.81
CA THR A 189 20.62 7.17 9.63
C THR A 189 21.80 6.41 9.01
N HIS A 190 21.56 5.19 8.53
CA HIS A 190 22.58 4.40 7.85
C HIS A 190 23.07 5.09 6.57
N LEU A 191 22.14 5.54 5.71
CA LEU A 191 22.46 6.24 4.46
C LEU A 191 23.27 7.52 4.71
N LYS A 192 22.93 8.31 5.74
CA LYS A 192 23.67 9.53 6.11
C LYS A 192 25.10 9.23 6.54
N LEU A 193 25.28 8.21 7.40
CA LEU A 193 26.62 7.80 7.84
C LEU A 193 27.51 7.35 6.67
N LEU A 194 26.94 6.60 5.73
CA LEU A 194 27.66 6.13 4.54
C LEU A 194 28.02 7.29 3.61
N LYS A 195 27.10 8.24 3.40
CA LYS A 195 27.35 9.43 2.60
C LYS A 195 28.42 10.32 3.22
N GLU A 196 28.39 10.54 4.52
CA GLU A 196 29.44 11.29 5.25
C GLU A 196 30.83 10.62 5.14
N ALA A 197 30.85 9.29 5.05
CA ALA A 197 32.07 8.52 4.84
C ALA A 197 32.51 8.43 3.37
N ASN A 198 31.74 8.98 2.44
CA ASN A 198 31.97 8.89 1.00
C ASN A 198 32.07 7.43 0.48
N ILE A 199 31.27 6.52 1.03
CA ILE A 199 31.17 5.15 0.54
C ILE A 199 30.03 5.09 -0.49
N PRO A 200 30.30 4.67 -1.74
CA PRO A 200 29.25 4.48 -2.75
C PRO A 200 28.14 3.59 -2.21
N THR A 201 26.89 4.07 -2.29
CA THR A 201 25.80 3.42 -1.55
C THR A 201 24.64 3.06 -2.49
N VAL A 202 24.24 1.80 -2.44
CA VAL A 202 23.07 1.24 -3.12
C VAL A 202 21.94 1.06 -2.11
N SER A 203 20.81 1.69 -2.33
CA SER A 203 19.56 1.34 -1.64
C SER A 203 18.86 0.19 -2.34
N LEU A 204 18.56 -0.88 -1.60
CA LEU A 204 17.72 -1.99 -2.05
C LEU A 204 16.39 -1.93 -1.28
N PHE A 205 15.32 -1.59 -1.97
CA PHE A 205 14.03 -1.30 -1.36
C PHE A 205 12.99 -2.38 -1.63
N PHE A 206 12.48 -3.01 -0.55
CA PHE A 206 11.41 -4.02 -0.61
C PHE A 206 10.06 -3.36 -0.31
N THR A 207 9.14 -3.44 -1.25
CA THR A 207 7.81 -2.82 -1.11
C THR A 207 6.78 -3.46 -2.03
N GLY A 208 5.52 -3.43 -1.63
CA GLY A 208 4.39 -3.82 -2.49
C GLY A 208 3.78 -2.66 -3.27
N ARG A 209 4.29 -1.42 -3.10
CA ARG A 209 3.72 -0.19 -3.67
C ARG A 209 4.74 0.93 -3.83
N PRO A 210 4.51 1.93 -4.70
CA PRO A 210 5.31 3.14 -4.73
C PRO A 210 5.07 3.95 -3.44
N LEU A 211 6.15 4.43 -2.84
CA LEU A 211 6.12 5.29 -1.65
C LEU A 211 6.95 6.55 -1.91
N TRP A 212 6.72 7.58 -1.11
CA TRP A 212 7.54 8.79 -1.15
C TRP A 212 8.90 8.50 -0.52
N MET A 213 9.94 8.49 -1.34
CA MET A 213 11.30 8.06 -1.00
C MET A 213 12.35 9.08 -1.41
N THR A 214 11.98 10.35 -1.55
CA THR A 214 12.88 11.39 -2.06
C THR A 214 14.16 11.51 -1.25
N LYS A 215 14.07 11.42 0.08
CA LYS A 215 15.23 11.49 0.98
C LYS A 215 16.20 10.33 0.77
N GLU A 216 15.68 9.14 0.63
CA GLU A 216 16.44 7.91 0.41
C GLU A 216 17.12 7.94 -0.96
N ILE A 217 16.40 8.35 -2.00
CA ILE A 217 16.92 8.50 -3.36
C ILE A 217 18.04 9.54 -3.40
N ASN A 218 17.89 10.66 -2.68
CA ASN A 218 18.91 11.71 -2.60
C ASN A 218 20.18 11.27 -1.88
N LEU A 219 20.03 10.44 -0.85
CA LEU A 219 21.16 9.95 -0.05
C LEU A 219 21.91 8.79 -0.70
N SER A 220 21.30 8.09 -1.65
CA SER A 220 21.88 6.92 -2.32
C SER A 220 22.53 7.31 -3.65
N ASP A 221 23.57 6.60 -4.05
CA ASP A 221 24.18 6.73 -5.38
C ASP A 221 23.44 5.85 -6.40
N ALA A 222 22.97 4.68 -5.96
CA ALA A 222 22.02 3.87 -6.73
C ALA A 222 20.78 3.52 -5.89
N PHE A 223 19.61 3.43 -6.54
CA PHE A 223 18.35 3.07 -5.89
C PHE A 223 17.62 2.02 -6.72
N MET A 224 17.53 0.80 -6.15
CA MET A 224 16.88 -0.35 -6.77
C MET A 224 15.60 -0.69 -6.03
N VAL A 225 14.48 -0.74 -6.73
CA VAL A 225 13.20 -1.24 -6.21
C VAL A 225 13.14 -2.73 -6.50
N ALA A 226 13.14 -3.54 -5.45
CA ALA A 226 13.09 -4.99 -5.55
C ALA A 226 11.65 -5.55 -5.56
N TRP A 227 10.67 -4.73 -5.23
CA TRP A 227 9.30 -5.17 -4.98
C TRP A 227 9.26 -6.26 -3.91
N LEU A 228 8.59 -7.38 -4.20
CA LEU A 228 8.52 -8.56 -3.34
C LEU A 228 9.08 -9.78 -4.11
N PRO A 229 10.41 -9.96 -4.11
CA PRO A 229 11.07 -11.00 -4.91
C PRO A 229 10.81 -12.44 -4.40
N GLY A 230 10.17 -12.59 -3.25
CA GLY A 230 9.87 -13.89 -2.69
C GLY A 230 11.11 -14.67 -2.29
N THR A 231 11.21 -15.91 -2.75
CA THR A 231 12.24 -16.88 -2.34
C THR A 231 13.46 -16.94 -3.26
N GLU A 232 13.49 -16.16 -4.36
CA GLU A 232 14.52 -16.28 -5.40
C GLU A 232 15.50 -15.08 -5.38
N SER A 233 16.12 -14.85 -4.24
CA SER A 233 17.04 -13.73 -4.00
C SER A 233 18.23 -13.70 -4.97
N ARG A 234 18.64 -14.86 -5.51
CA ARG A 234 19.67 -14.93 -6.55
C ARG A 234 19.28 -14.16 -7.81
N GLY A 235 17.97 -13.95 -8.06
CA GLY A 235 17.52 -13.10 -9.17
C GLY A 235 17.90 -11.63 -8.98
N MET A 236 17.99 -11.14 -7.74
CA MET A 236 18.47 -9.78 -7.45
C MET A 236 19.98 -9.67 -7.68
N THR A 237 20.76 -10.61 -7.15
CA THR A 237 22.21 -10.58 -7.32
C THR A 237 22.63 -10.83 -8.77
N ASP A 238 21.87 -11.58 -9.56
CA ASP A 238 22.09 -11.74 -11.00
C ASP A 238 22.14 -10.40 -11.74
N VAL A 239 21.31 -9.45 -11.32
CA VAL A 239 21.22 -8.11 -11.94
C VAL A 239 22.19 -7.15 -11.30
N MET A 240 22.36 -7.19 -9.97
CA MET A 240 23.13 -6.21 -9.22
C MET A 240 24.65 -6.43 -9.31
N PHE A 241 25.10 -7.61 -9.74
CA PHE A 241 26.52 -7.95 -9.79
C PHE A 241 26.98 -8.29 -11.21
N THR A 242 28.27 -8.06 -11.49
CA THR A 242 28.88 -8.45 -12.74
C THR A 242 28.96 -9.97 -12.91
N ALA A 243 29.09 -10.44 -14.12
CA ALA A 243 29.49 -11.81 -14.41
C ALA A 243 30.96 -12.05 -13.98
N GLU A 244 31.43 -13.30 -14.02
CA GLU A 244 32.82 -13.66 -13.68
C GLU A 244 33.86 -12.97 -14.56
N ASP A 245 33.50 -12.64 -15.80
CA ASP A 245 34.35 -11.93 -16.74
C ASP A 245 34.33 -10.40 -16.54
N GLY A 246 33.64 -9.91 -15.50
CA GLY A 246 33.51 -8.50 -15.16
C GLY A 246 32.50 -7.70 -15.97
N LYS A 247 31.79 -8.34 -16.92
CA LYS A 247 30.76 -7.68 -17.71
C LYS A 247 29.41 -7.70 -16.97
N VAL A 248 28.44 -6.94 -17.49
CA VAL A 248 27.06 -7.02 -17.08
C VAL A 248 26.56 -8.47 -17.20
N ASN A 249 26.11 -9.05 -16.09
CA ASN A 249 25.58 -10.41 -16.06
C ASN A 249 24.15 -10.45 -16.63
N TYR A 250 23.28 -9.63 -16.07
CA TYR A 250 21.92 -9.39 -16.59
C TYR A 250 21.61 -7.91 -16.52
N ASP A 251 21.14 -7.36 -17.62
CA ASP A 251 20.70 -5.96 -17.64
C ASP A 251 19.34 -5.77 -16.95
N VAL A 252 19.09 -4.55 -16.48
CA VAL A 252 17.82 -4.16 -15.83
C VAL A 252 16.74 -3.98 -16.87
N LYS A 253 15.68 -4.79 -16.80
CA LYS A 253 14.55 -4.76 -17.74
C LYS A 253 13.28 -4.14 -17.13
N GLY A 254 13.15 -4.22 -15.81
CA GLY A 254 11.95 -3.76 -15.11
C GLY A 254 11.71 -2.27 -15.30
N ARG A 255 10.45 -1.91 -15.39
CA ARG A 255 9.98 -0.52 -15.48
C ARG A 255 8.86 -0.32 -14.47
N LEU A 256 8.70 0.90 -13.97
CA LEU A 256 7.66 1.22 -12.99
C LEU A 256 6.27 0.85 -13.53
N PRO A 257 5.53 -0.06 -12.87
CA PRO A 257 4.16 -0.39 -13.24
C PRO A 257 3.15 0.65 -12.74
N PHE A 258 3.62 1.65 -11.99
CA PHE A 258 2.87 2.78 -11.44
C PHE A 258 3.71 4.04 -11.52
N SER A 259 3.08 5.21 -11.56
CA SER A 259 3.78 6.46 -11.34
C SER A 259 4.30 6.55 -9.90
N TRP A 260 5.52 7.07 -9.72
CA TRP A 260 6.15 7.19 -8.40
C TRP A 260 5.85 8.56 -7.77
N PRO A 261 5.39 8.64 -6.52
CA PRO A 261 4.93 9.88 -5.93
C PRO A 261 6.07 10.88 -5.67
N LYS A 262 5.81 12.14 -5.98
CA LYS A 262 6.68 13.28 -5.69
C LYS A 262 6.48 13.79 -4.25
N THR A 263 5.29 13.58 -3.72
CA THR A 263 4.92 13.92 -2.35
C THR A 263 4.17 12.77 -1.69
N PRO A 264 4.18 12.66 -0.36
CA PRO A 264 3.47 11.59 0.34
C PRO A 264 1.95 11.65 0.17
N TYR A 265 1.41 12.73 -0.35
CA TYR A 265 -0.04 12.97 -0.48
C TYR A 265 -0.58 12.68 -1.88
N GLN A 266 0.26 12.26 -2.80
CA GLN A 266 -0.12 11.95 -4.18
C GLN A 266 -0.63 10.50 -4.32
N ALA A 267 -1.74 10.16 -3.68
CA ALA A 267 -2.33 8.83 -3.80
C ALA A 267 -2.95 8.54 -5.18
N ASN A 268 -3.40 9.58 -5.90
CA ASN A 268 -4.05 9.48 -7.20
C ASN A 268 -3.08 9.88 -8.33
N LEU A 269 -2.18 8.98 -8.70
CA LEU A 269 -1.22 9.16 -9.79
C LEU A 269 -1.53 8.25 -10.97
N ASN A 270 -2.57 8.59 -11.74
CA ASN A 270 -2.90 7.83 -12.94
C ASN A 270 -2.08 8.33 -14.14
N TYR A 271 -1.42 7.43 -14.85
CA TYR A 271 -0.56 7.78 -16.00
C TYR A 271 -1.29 8.47 -17.14
N PHE A 272 -2.60 8.28 -17.23
CA PHE A 272 -3.47 8.92 -18.24
C PHE A 272 -4.04 10.27 -17.79
N ASP A 273 -3.77 10.71 -16.57
CA ASP A 273 -4.20 12.02 -16.06
C ASP A 273 -3.17 13.09 -16.43
N PRO A 274 -3.50 14.04 -17.33
CA PRO A 274 -2.57 15.09 -17.74
C PRO A 274 -2.21 16.08 -16.62
N ALA A 275 -2.97 16.12 -15.53
CA ALA A 275 -2.67 16.93 -14.36
C ALA A 275 -1.72 16.21 -13.38
N SER A 276 -1.37 14.96 -13.64
CA SER A 276 -0.44 14.17 -12.84
C SER A 276 0.98 14.70 -12.94
N ASP A 277 1.61 14.99 -11.81
CA ASP A 277 3.03 15.43 -11.71
C ASP A 277 3.78 14.48 -10.76
N PRO A 278 4.09 13.25 -11.20
CA PRO A 278 4.85 12.29 -10.41
C PRO A 278 6.34 12.62 -10.33
N LEU A 279 7.05 12.07 -9.33
CA LEU A 279 8.50 12.10 -9.29
C LEU A 279 9.10 11.32 -10.48
N PHE A 280 8.56 10.12 -10.73
CA PHE A 280 8.87 9.31 -11.92
C PHE A 280 7.57 8.82 -12.54
N SER A 281 7.47 8.92 -13.84
CA SER A 281 6.28 8.51 -14.59
C SER A 281 6.17 6.97 -14.68
N PHE A 282 4.96 6.48 -14.91
CA PHE A 282 4.73 5.10 -15.36
C PHE A 282 5.68 4.73 -16.49
N GLY A 283 6.26 3.54 -16.42
CA GLY A 283 7.22 3.05 -17.41
C GLY A 283 8.67 3.55 -17.22
N TYR A 284 8.94 4.40 -16.23
CA TYR A 284 10.30 4.81 -15.91
C TYR A 284 11.13 3.64 -15.35
N GLY A 285 12.41 3.66 -15.64
CA GLY A 285 13.43 2.75 -15.13
C GLY A 285 14.69 2.90 -15.99
N LEU A 286 15.84 2.77 -15.35
CA LEU A 286 17.14 2.80 -16.00
C LEU A 286 17.56 1.37 -16.39
N ASP A 287 18.52 1.27 -17.27
CA ASP A 287 19.28 0.07 -17.61
C ASP A 287 20.77 0.40 -17.65
N TYR A 288 21.63 -0.60 -17.79
CA TYR A 288 23.07 -0.39 -17.79
C TYR A 288 23.61 0.07 -19.14
N GLU A 289 22.83 -0.11 -20.21
CA GLU A 289 23.21 0.38 -21.56
C GLU A 289 23.02 1.89 -21.70
N ASN A 290 22.09 2.46 -20.91
CA ASN A 290 21.74 3.89 -20.97
C ASN A 290 21.91 4.53 -19.58
N PRO A 291 23.15 4.71 -19.11
CA PRO A 291 23.40 5.29 -17.79
C PRO A 291 22.90 6.75 -17.73
N SER A 292 22.39 7.15 -16.61
CA SER A 292 21.90 8.49 -16.36
C SER A 292 22.16 8.90 -14.92
N ASN A 293 22.75 10.08 -14.74
CA ASN A 293 22.93 10.68 -13.43
C ASN A 293 21.76 11.59 -13.10
N LEU A 294 21.13 11.33 -11.97
CA LEU A 294 20.04 12.17 -11.45
C LEU A 294 20.62 13.23 -10.50
N SER A 295 20.17 14.47 -10.67
CA SER A 295 20.36 15.52 -9.67
C SER A 295 19.56 15.25 -8.41
N GLN A 296 19.85 15.97 -7.33
CA GLN A 296 19.03 15.91 -6.12
C GLN A 296 17.64 16.47 -6.39
N PHE A 297 16.66 15.81 -5.80
CA PHE A 297 15.27 16.22 -5.81
C PHE A 297 14.96 17.11 -4.60
N ASP A 298 13.98 17.98 -4.78
CA ASP A 298 13.45 18.78 -3.69
C ASP A 298 12.74 17.89 -2.65
N GLU A 299 13.16 18.00 -1.40
CA GLU A 299 12.60 17.27 -0.26
C GLU A 299 11.50 18.07 0.45
N ASP A 300 11.30 19.33 0.04
CA ASP A 300 10.26 20.17 0.60
C ASP A 300 8.89 19.67 0.12
N ILE A 301 8.14 19.15 1.06
CA ILE A 301 6.76 18.70 0.86
C ILE A 301 5.75 19.79 1.24
N SER A 302 6.22 21.04 1.41
CA SER A 302 5.31 22.14 1.67
C SER A 302 4.29 22.20 0.52
N ILE A 303 3.04 21.98 0.89
CA ILE A 303 1.93 22.10 -0.05
C ILE A 303 1.90 23.55 -0.46
N SER A 304 2.15 23.83 -1.75
CA SER A 304 1.93 25.16 -2.29
C SER A 304 0.47 25.52 -2.05
N THR A 305 0.24 26.43 -1.14
CA THR A 305 -1.10 26.83 -0.68
C THR A 305 -1.92 27.52 -1.77
N ALA A 306 -1.30 27.92 -2.86
CA ALA A 306 -1.94 28.70 -3.91
C ALA A 306 -3.06 27.98 -4.68
N ASN A 307 -3.09 26.63 -4.68
CA ASN A 307 -4.12 25.84 -5.36
C ASN A 307 -4.35 24.46 -4.74
N SER A 308 -4.02 24.24 -3.47
CA SER A 308 -4.17 22.91 -2.85
C SER A 308 -5.53 22.75 -2.20
N THR A 309 -6.23 21.69 -2.58
CA THR A 309 -7.45 21.23 -1.91
C THR A 309 -7.05 20.17 -0.89
N LEU A 310 -7.37 20.39 0.37
CA LEU A 310 -7.26 19.39 1.42
C LEU A 310 -8.51 18.52 1.39
N GLU A 311 -8.39 17.31 0.87
CA GLU A 311 -9.50 16.37 0.81
C GLU A 311 -9.66 15.68 2.17
N LEU A 312 -10.76 15.93 2.86
CA LEU A 312 -11.06 15.39 4.20
C LEU A 312 -11.69 13.99 4.10
N MET A 313 -12.52 13.78 3.11
CA MET A 313 -13.24 12.55 2.87
C MET A 313 -13.59 12.41 1.38
N ARG A 314 -13.48 11.19 0.87
CA ARG A 314 -13.99 10.81 -0.45
C ARG A 314 -14.33 9.34 -0.44
N GLY A 315 -15.60 9.04 -0.19
CA GLY A 315 -16.07 7.69 0.08
C GLY A 315 -15.63 7.16 1.44
N SER A 316 -14.36 7.35 1.80
CA SER A 316 -13.81 7.07 3.13
C SER A 316 -13.07 8.28 3.68
N PHE A 317 -12.84 8.29 4.99
CA PHE A 317 -12.06 9.36 5.63
C PHE A 317 -10.62 9.30 5.14
N ARG A 318 -10.08 10.47 4.81
CA ARG A 318 -8.67 10.61 4.47
C ARG A 318 -7.83 10.58 5.74
N GLU A 319 -6.54 10.44 5.55
CA GLU A 319 -5.56 10.30 6.61
C GLU A 319 -5.65 11.42 7.66
N ASN A 320 -5.40 11.06 8.90
CA ASN A 320 -5.53 11.92 10.06
C ASN A 320 -6.96 12.39 10.36
N TYR A 321 -7.96 11.92 9.61
CA TYR A 321 -9.36 12.19 9.90
C TYR A 321 -10.06 10.92 10.34
N LEU A 322 -10.75 11.03 11.45
CA LEU A 322 -11.59 9.98 11.99
C LEU A 322 -13.02 10.50 12.04
N GLY A 323 -13.96 9.71 11.57
CA GLY A 323 -15.38 9.98 11.72
C GLY A 323 -15.92 9.33 12.98
N PHE A 324 -16.77 10.03 13.68
CA PHE A 324 -17.49 9.51 14.85
C PHE A 324 -18.96 9.89 14.76
N ILE A 325 -19.79 9.08 15.39
CA ILE A 325 -21.18 9.41 15.68
C ILE A 325 -21.40 9.47 17.19
N GLN A 326 -22.30 10.31 17.61
CA GLN A 326 -22.59 10.50 19.03
C GLN A 326 -24.05 10.88 19.26
N GLU A 327 -24.64 10.35 20.32
CA GLU A 327 -25.96 10.76 20.84
C GLU A 327 -25.75 11.55 22.13
N GLY A 328 -26.20 12.81 22.16
CA GLY A 328 -26.11 13.66 23.34
C GLY A 328 -24.70 13.68 23.94
N ASN A 329 -24.60 13.26 25.19
CA ASN A 329 -23.32 13.14 25.92
C ASN A 329 -22.80 11.70 25.99
N ALA A 330 -23.34 10.77 25.22
CA ALA A 330 -22.86 9.41 25.17
C ALA A 330 -21.43 9.35 24.60
N PRO A 331 -20.68 8.26 24.84
CA PRO A 331 -19.38 8.08 24.22
C PRO A 331 -19.45 8.14 22.69
N GLN A 332 -18.42 8.71 22.08
CA GLN A 332 -18.27 8.73 20.63
C GLN A 332 -18.00 7.32 20.11
N ILE A 333 -18.65 6.94 19.02
CA ILE A 333 -18.46 5.68 18.33
C ILE A 333 -17.75 5.96 17.01
N GLN A 334 -16.57 5.41 16.83
CA GLN A 334 -15.79 5.61 15.60
C GLN A 334 -16.44 4.89 14.41
N ILE A 335 -16.57 5.59 13.30
CA ILE A 335 -17.06 5.03 12.06
C ILE A 335 -15.98 4.15 11.45
N SER A 336 -16.34 2.90 11.20
CA SER A 336 -15.53 1.92 10.46
C SER A 336 -16.04 1.77 9.02
N SER A 337 -15.47 0.84 8.26
CA SER A 337 -15.91 0.50 6.90
C SER A 337 -17.25 -0.27 6.84
N THR A 338 -17.93 -0.46 7.97
CA THR A 338 -19.21 -1.18 8.05
C THR A 338 -20.32 -0.26 8.54
N ALA A 339 -21.56 -0.60 8.22
CA ALA A 339 -22.71 0.11 8.77
C ALA A 339 -22.69 0.12 10.30
N LEU A 340 -22.97 1.26 10.88
CA LEU A 340 -22.86 1.52 12.30
C LEU A 340 -24.05 2.34 12.79
N ASN A 341 -24.44 2.13 14.03
CA ASN A 341 -25.51 2.91 14.67
C ASN A 341 -25.20 3.18 16.13
N THR A 342 -25.73 4.27 16.65
CA THR A 342 -25.72 4.57 18.07
C THR A 342 -26.68 3.64 18.83
N GLU A 343 -26.53 3.55 20.16
CA GLU A 343 -27.27 2.61 21.01
C GLU A 343 -28.78 2.70 20.81
N ASN A 344 -29.33 3.91 20.67
CA ASN A 344 -30.76 4.14 20.46
C ASN A 344 -31.16 4.32 18.99
N ASN A 345 -30.24 4.08 18.05
CA ASN A 345 -30.41 4.30 16.62
C ASN A 345 -30.75 5.75 16.23
N TYR A 346 -30.36 6.74 17.03
CA TYR A 346 -30.56 8.14 16.69
C TYR A 346 -29.64 8.64 15.59
N VAL A 347 -28.45 8.02 15.47
CA VAL A 347 -27.59 8.19 14.31
C VAL A 347 -27.27 6.83 13.73
N VAL A 348 -27.51 6.69 12.44
CA VAL A 348 -27.18 5.49 11.66
C VAL A 348 -26.29 5.93 10.51
N VAL A 349 -25.21 5.21 10.31
CA VAL A 349 -24.26 5.46 9.22
C VAL A 349 -24.07 4.18 8.43
N ASP A 350 -24.13 4.29 7.14
CA ASP A 350 -23.76 3.23 6.19
C ASP A 350 -23.05 3.83 4.97
N TYR A 351 -22.44 2.97 4.16
CA TYR A 351 -21.84 3.35 2.90
C TYR A 351 -22.79 2.96 1.78
N ILE A 352 -22.97 3.84 0.82
CA ILE A 352 -23.81 3.61 -0.36
C ILE A 352 -23.03 3.91 -1.63
N ASP A 353 -23.43 3.24 -2.70
CA ASP A 353 -22.91 3.47 -4.03
C ASP A 353 -23.60 4.65 -4.68
N THR A 354 -22.86 5.59 -5.22
CA THR A 354 -23.39 6.68 -6.04
C THR A 354 -22.76 6.68 -7.43
N GLU A 355 -21.45 6.85 -7.53
CA GLU A 355 -20.70 6.75 -8.79
C GLU A 355 -19.81 5.50 -8.82
N LYS A 356 -19.39 5.04 -7.65
CA LYS A 356 -18.52 3.86 -7.43
C LYS A 356 -19.01 3.10 -6.22
N GLN A 357 -18.47 1.92 -6.02
CA GLN A 357 -18.76 1.11 -4.84
C GLN A 357 -18.31 1.85 -3.57
N ASP A 358 -19.21 1.93 -2.57
CA ASP A 358 -18.98 2.52 -1.24
C ASP A 358 -18.37 3.92 -1.28
N ASP A 359 -18.72 4.75 -2.28
CA ASP A 359 -18.13 6.07 -2.49
C ASP A 359 -18.83 7.20 -1.73
N THR A 360 -19.89 6.91 -1.02
CA THR A 360 -20.69 7.90 -0.32
C THR A 360 -21.09 7.43 1.07
N LEU A 361 -20.88 8.30 2.05
CA LEU A 361 -21.34 8.06 3.42
C LEU A 361 -22.79 8.54 3.55
N ASN A 362 -23.69 7.62 3.90
CA ASN A 362 -25.08 7.91 4.19
C ASN A 362 -25.24 8.06 5.72
N ILE A 363 -25.72 9.23 6.16
CA ILE A 363 -25.92 9.52 7.57
C ILE A 363 -27.38 9.82 7.80
N ILE A 364 -28.01 9.00 8.63
CA ILE A 364 -29.42 9.15 9.01
C ILE A 364 -29.51 9.63 10.44
N PHE A 365 -30.06 10.79 10.65
CA PHE A 365 -30.42 11.31 11.97
C PHE A 365 -31.89 11.03 12.24
N ASN A 366 -32.14 10.13 13.17
CA ASN A 366 -33.50 9.83 13.62
C ASN A 366 -33.90 10.77 14.76
N LYS A 367 -35.21 11.00 14.93
CA LYS A 367 -35.71 11.90 15.95
C LYS A 367 -35.33 11.40 17.35
N SER A 368 -34.63 12.23 18.10
CA SER A 368 -34.29 11.99 19.51
C SER A 368 -35.23 12.76 20.46
N ASN A 369 -35.43 12.23 21.65
CA ASN A 369 -36.16 12.93 22.72
C ASN A 369 -35.25 13.97 23.37
N ASN A 370 -35.19 15.19 22.84
CA ASN A 370 -34.45 16.34 23.38
C ASN A 370 -32.93 16.20 23.52
N GLN A 371 -32.29 15.34 22.72
CA GLN A 371 -30.83 15.25 22.67
C GLN A 371 -30.32 15.58 21.26
N ASN A 372 -29.16 16.23 21.19
CA ASN A 372 -28.49 16.49 19.93
C ASN A 372 -27.81 15.20 19.45
N SER A 373 -27.84 14.99 18.17
CA SER A 373 -27.09 13.91 17.52
C SER A 373 -26.00 14.50 16.65
N PHE A 374 -24.82 13.89 16.66
CA PHE A 374 -23.64 14.43 16.00
C PHE A 374 -23.03 13.42 15.03
N PHE A 375 -22.64 13.92 13.88
CA PHE A 375 -21.58 13.35 13.07
C PHE A 375 -20.35 14.24 13.31
N ILE A 376 -19.23 13.64 13.69
CA ILE A 376 -18.02 14.33 14.07
C ILE A 376 -16.90 13.89 13.14
N LEU A 377 -16.27 14.85 12.48
CA LEU A 377 -15.01 14.65 11.80
C LEU A 377 -13.91 15.20 12.70
N SER A 378 -12.98 14.36 13.11
CA SER A 378 -11.90 14.70 14.02
C SER A 378 -10.54 14.38 13.45
N THR A 379 -9.53 15.13 13.86
CA THR A 379 -8.13 14.89 13.55
C THR A 379 -7.28 15.22 14.76
N GLU A 380 -6.25 14.43 15.01
CA GLU A 380 -5.35 14.67 16.14
C GLU A 380 -4.38 15.84 15.89
N ILE A 381 -3.98 16.05 14.64
CA ILE A 381 -3.01 17.10 14.27
C ILE A 381 -3.37 17.65 12.90
N LEU A 382 -4.07 18.77 12.86
CA LEU A 382 -4.31 19.49 11.62
C LEU A 382 -3.80 20.91 11.71
N ASN A 383 -2.75 21.23 11.01
CA ASN A 383 -2.34 22.61 10.80
C ASN A 383 -3.09 23.18 9.59
N LEU A 384 -4.16 23.94 9.87
CA LEU A 384 -4.94 24.63 8.82
C LEU A 384 -4.38 26.01 8.46
N LEU A 385 -3.29 26.47 9.07
CA LEU A 385 -2.69 27.77 8.73
C LEU A 385 -2.41 27.94 7.23
N PRO A 386 -1.91 26.90 6.51
CA PRO A 386 -1.76 26.99 5.05
C PRO A 386 -3.07 27.21 4.29
N PHE A 387 -4.22 26.99 4.93
CA PHE A 387 -5.56 27.11 4.35
C PHE A 387 -6.39 28.21 5.02
N SER A 388 -5.74 29.17 5.69
CA SER A 388 -6.43 30.24 6.44
C SER A 388 -7.42 31.06 5.61
N ASP A 389 -7.16 31.16 4.30
CA ASP A 389 -8.02 31.86 3.34
C ASP A 389 -8.87 30.89 2.50
N GLY A 390 -8.91 29.61 2.91
CA GLY A 390 -9.60 28.54 2.20
C GLY A 390 -11.09 28.44 2.53
N TYR A 391 -11.75 27.59 1.77
CA TYR A 391 -13.16 27.23 1.96
C TYR A 391 -13.27 25.76 2.28
N ILE A 392 -14.23 25.40 3.14
CA ILE A 392 -14.63 24.00 3.30
C ILE A 392 -15.71 23.72 2.25
N ASN A 393 -15.39 22.88 1.28
CA ASN A 393 -16.33 22.43 0.27
C ASN A 393 -16.79 21.01 0.60
N PHE A 394 -18.06 20.75 0.54
CA PHE A 394 -18.60 19.41 0.58
C PHE A 394 -19.81 19.32 -0.37
N LYS A 395 -20.04 18.12 -0.87
CA LYS A 395 -21.25 17.80 -1.63
C LYS A 395 -22.17 17.02 -0.71
N ALA A 396 -23.40 17.45 -0.59
CA ALA A 396 -24.41 16.76 0.19
C ALA A 396 -25.67 16.54 -0.65
N ARG A 397 -26.29 15.37 -0.48
CA ARG A 397 -27.65 15.11 -0.93
C ARG A 397 -28.51 14.88 0.30
N VAL A 398 -29.55 15.66 0.45
CA VAL A 398 -30.45 15.59 1.58
C VAL A 398 -31.75 14.91 1.13
N ASN A 399 -32.03 13.75 1.65
CA ASN A 399 -33.24 13.01 1.32
C ASN A 399 -34.47 13.57 2.05
N SER A 400 -34.27 13.98 3.31
CA SER A 400 -35.29 14.66 4.12
C SER A 400 -34.63 15.49 5.19
N LEU A 401 -35.19 16.65 5.51
CA LEU A 401 -34.75 17.54 6.59
C LEU A 401 -35.88 17.75 7.59
N ASN A 402 -35.73 17.16 8.76
CA ASN A 402 -36.79 17.20 9.80
C ASN A 402 -36.35 17.95 11.08
N ALA A 403 -35.14 18.52 11.09
CA ALA A 403 -34.55 19.17 12.24
C ALA A 403 -33.59 20.28 11.83
N GLU A 404 -33.30 21.20 12.75
CA GLU A 404 -32.24 22.19 12.58
C GLU A 404 -30.89 21.53 12.45
N THR A 405 -30.17 21.84 11.36
CA THR A 405 -28.84 21.27 11.04
C THR A 405 -27.81 22.37 11.08
N LYS A 406 -26.78 22.16 11.90
CA LYS A 406 -25.68 23.11 12.07
C LYS A 406 -24.34 22.47 11.75
N PHE A 407 -23.47 23.25 11.10
CA PHE A 407 -22.06 22.95 10.99
C PHE A 407 -21.32 23.64 12.11
N LEU A 408 -20.55 22.86 12.89
CA LEU A 408 -19.73 23.36 13.98
C LEU A 408 -18.27 23.02 13.69
N MET A 409 -17.39 24.01 13.71
CA MET A 409 -15.95 23.80 13.69
C MET A 409 -15.38 24.10 15.08
N SER A 410 -14.68 23.12 15.68
CA SER A 410 -14.03 23.29 16.97
C SER A 410 -12.51 23.25 16.79
N CYS A 411 -11.83 24.27 17.27
CA CYS A 411 -10.38 24.42 17.24
C CYS A 411 -9.79 24.58 18.65
N GLY A 412 -10.47 24.06 19.66
CA GLY A 412 -10.09 24.15 21.08
C GLY A 412 -10.97 25.07 21.89
N LEU A 413 -10.59 25.34 23.14
CA LEU A 413 -11.36 26.16 24.08
C LEU A 413 -11.58 27.58 23.53
N GLY A 414 -12.84 27.96 23.35
CA GLY A 414 -13.23 29.29 22.92
C GLY A 414 -13.30 29.53 21.40
N CYS A 415 -13.11 28.50 20.61
CA CYS A 415 -13.18 28.57 19.15
C CYS A 415 -14.28 27.62 18.64
N TYR A 416 -15.49 28.15 18.44
CA TYR A 416 -16.68 27.41 18.04
C TYR A 416 -17.53 28.20 17.03
N PRO A 417 -17.02 28.52 15.83
CA PRO A 417 -17.87 29.07 14.81
C PRO A 417 -18.97 28.06 14.44
N ILE A 418 -20.20 28.55 14.43
CA ILE A 418 -21.40 27.75 14.07
C ILE A 418 -22.00 28.37 12.84
N VAL A 419 -22.22 27.53 11.84
CA VAL A 419 -22.97 27.89 10.63
C VAL A 419 -24.26 27.09 10.60
N ASP A 420 -25.39 27.79 10.51
CA ASP A 420 -26.69 27.15 10.32
C ASP A 420 -26.81 26.73 8.85
N LEU A 421 -26.94 25.44 8.62
CA LEU A 421 -27.07 24.87 7.29
C LEU A 421 -28.52 24.57 6.91
N THR A 422 -29.47 24.79 7.83
CA THR A 422 -30.89 24.42 7.62
C THR A 422 -31.49 25.06 6.39
N GLU A 423 -31.11 26.33 6.11
CA GLU A 423 -31.60 27.05 4.93
C GLU A 423 -30.94 26.59 3.61
N PHE A 424 -29.72 26.05 3.70
CA PHE A 424 -28.95 25.64 2.51
C PHE A 424 -29.19 24.17 2.13
N LEU A 425 -29.46 23.32 3.11
CA LEU A 425 -29.68 21.90 2.93
C LEU A 425 -31.17 21.63 2.67
N GLN A 426 -31.59 21.77 1.42
CA GLN A 426 -32.95 21.42 1.02
C GLN A 426 -32.99 20.01 0.43
N PRO A 427 -34.08 19.25 0.65
CA PRO A 427 -34.26 17.93 0.03
C PRO A 427 -34.08 18.01 -1.50
N SER A 428 -33.19 17.18 -2.03
CA SER A 428 -32.86 17.15 -3.45
C SER A 428 -32.44 15.75 -3.89
N ASP A 429 -32.81 15.36 -5.12
CA ASP A 429 -32.34 14.11 -5.74
C ASP A 429 -30.90 14.24 -6.27
N SER A 430 -30.32 15.43 -6.23
CA SER A 430 -28.96 15.71 -6.69
C SER A 430 -28.05 16.16 -5.54
N PHE A 431 -26.76 15.93 -5.68
CA PHE A 431 -25.77 16.53 -4.78
C PHE A 431 -25.67 18.04 -5.03
N ILE A 432 -25.67 18.80 -3.96
CA ILE A 432 -25.52 20.26 -3.91
C ILE A 432 -24.09 20.61 -3.53
#